data_585a080444425f28165ab6e833be92be
#
_entry.id   585a080444425f28165ab6e833be92be
#
_cell.length_a   1.000
_cell.length_b   1.000
_cell.length_c   1.000
_cell.angle_alpha   90.00
_cell.angle_beta   90.00
_cell.angle_gamma   90.00
#
_symmetry.space_group_name_H-M   'P 1'
#
loop_
_entity.id
_entity.type
_entity.pdbx_description
1 polymer ?
#
loop_
_entity_poly.entity_id
_entity_poly.type
_entity_poly.pdbx_seq_one_letter_code
_entity_poly.pdbx_strand_id
1 'polypeptide(L)'
;VNIDASKSYVSNLEQAWYENSLWPKLLIPFSWIYRFLFNRQKRYQISNSWKPNLLTIVVGNLTVGGTGKTPIIIYLAKLLKKQGLKPGIISRGYLSKSKTYPLLLNSETPIDESGDEPAIMFKNSQCPVVIGPNRIQAAKHLMENTDSNVILSDDGLQHFSLGRDIEILMIDGNRKFGNELLLPAGPLREPKSRIKTVDFTISSNRKWPSVAKYEMKYRPFKWVH
;
A
#
# COMPACT_ATOMS: atom_id res chain seq x y z
N VAL A 1 -21.64 -20.53 9.55
CA VAL A 1 -20.79 -21.58 10.09
C VAL A 1 -19.33 -21.22 9.79
N ASN A 2 -18.49 -21.03 10.84
CA ASN A 2 -17.02 -20.92 10.85
C ASN A 2 -16.32 -19.70 10.21
N ILE A 3 -16.89 -18.51 10.26
CA ILE A 3 -16.15 -17.27 9.93
C ILE A 3 -15.31 -16.77 11.15
N ASP A 4 -15.69 -17.11 12.35
CA ASP A 4 -15.01 -16.63 13.57
C ASP A 4 -13.68 -17.35 13.87
N ALA A 5 -13.55 -18.63 13.56
CA ALA A 5 -12.32 -19.37 13.86
C ALA A 5 -11.12 -18.86 13.03
N SER A 6 -11.31 -18.59 11.74
CA SER A 6 -10.23 -18.11 10.85
C SER A 6 -9.74 -16.71 11.24
N LYS A 7 -10.64 -15.81 11.67
CA LYS A 7 -10.28 -14.49 12.19
C LYS A 7 -9.47 -14.58 13.48
N SER A 8 -9.81 -15.52 14.36
CA SER A 8 -9.10 -15.76 15.62
C SER A 8 -7.67 -16.25 15.39
N TYR A 9 -7.44 -17.19 14.45
CA TYR A 9 -6.09 -17.69 14.15
C TYR A 9 -5.20 -16.64 13.50
N VAL A 10 -5.72 -15.84 12.58
CA VAL A 10 -4.97 -14.75 11.94
C VAL A 10 -4.59 -13.67 12.97
N SER A 11 -5.51 -13.33 13.89
CA SER A 11 -5.20 -12.38 14.96
C SER A 11 -4.11 -12.87 15.90
N ASN A 12 -4.13 -14.16 16.28
CA ASN A 12 -3.12 -14.77 17.14
C ASN A 12 -1.74 -14.84 16.47
N LEU A 13 -1.68 -15.13 15.17
CA LEU A 13 -0.44 -15.14 14.41
C LEU A 13 0.13 -13.72 14.27
N GLU A 14 -0.72 -12.74 13.91
CA GLU A 14 -0.30 -11.34 13.84
C GLU A 14 0.23 -10.83 15.18
N GLN A 15 -0.45 -11.12 16.26
CA GLN A 15 -0.02 -10.77 17.60
C GLN A 15 1.35 -11.38 17.93
N ALA A 16 1.55 -12.66 17.63
CA ALA A 16 2.79 -13.37 17.89
C ALA A 16 4.01 -12.80 17.10
N TRP A 17 3.79 -12.16 15.95
CA TRP A 17 4.87 -11.50 15.22
C TRP A 17 5.41 -10.25 15.92
N TYR A 18 4.59 -9.59 16.76
CA TYR A 18 4.93 -8.35 17.47
C TYR A 18 5.21 -8.55 18.97
N GLU A 19 4.80 -9.69 19.52
CA GLU A 19 5.11 -10.11 20.86
C GLU A 19 6.21 -11.16 20.82
N ASN A 20 7.34 -11.02 21.36
CA ASN A 20 8.52 -11.92 21.35
C ASN A 20 8.23 -13.44 21.43
N SER A 21 7.17 -13.91 20.79
CA SER A 21 6.74 -15.32 20.74
C SER A 21 7.71 -16.14 19.90
N LEU A 22 8.05 -17.33 20.38
CA LEU A 22 9.03 -18.19 19.70
C LEU A 22 8.39 -19.11 18.65
N TRP A 23 7.11 -19.46 18.80
CA TRP A 23 6.46 -20.44 17.92
C TRP A 23 6.38 -20.01 16.43
N PRO A 24 6.26 -18.70 16.04
CA PRO A 24 6.31 -18.36 14.64
C PRO A 24 7.62 -18.75 13.94
N LYS A 25 8.72 -18.92 14.70
CA LYS A 25 9.99 -19.38 14.16
C LYS A 25 9.92 -20.80 13.58
N LEU A 26 8.98 -21.63 14.00
CA LEU A 26 8.72 -22.93 13.40
C LEU A 26 8.27 -22.82 11.93
N LEU A 27 7.76 -21.66 11.54
CA LEU A 27 7.34 -21.37 10.17
C LEU A 27 8.47 -20.87 9.25
N ILE A 28 9.71 -20.75 9.74
CA ILE A 28 10.85 -20.26 8.95
C ILE A 28 11.08 -21.07 7.67
N PRO A 29 10.97 -22.43 7.64
CA PRO A 29 11.11 -23.16 6.39
C PRO A 29 10.11 -22.73 5.31
N PHE A 30 8.88 -22.41 5.70
CA PHE A 30 7.87 -21.88 4.79
C PHE A 30 8.19 -20.46 4.32
N SER A 31 8.87 -19.66 5.14
CA SER A 31 9.35 -18.32 4.74
C SER A 31 10.43 -18.40 3.68
N TRP A 32 11.25 -19.45 3.64
CA TRP A 32 12.20 -19.68 2.55
C TRP A 32 11.49 -19.99 1.23
N ILE A 33 10.44 -20.83 1.29
CA ILE A 33 9.60 -21.11 0.10
C ILE A 33 8.92 -19.82 -0.38
N TYR A 34 8.31 -19.06 0.56
CA TYR A 34 7.72 -17.75 0.24
C TYR A 34 8.74 -16.83 -0.45
N ARG A 35 9.95 -16.69 0.11
CA ARG A 35 11.01 -15.86 -0.45
C ARG A 35 11.40 -16.29 -1.86
N PHE A 36 11.51 -17.59 -2.10
CA PHE A 36 11.82 -18.13 -3.42
C PHE A 36 10.73 -17.78 -4.43
N LEU A 37 9.47 -18.04 -4.11
CA LEU A 37 8.33 -17.74 -4.98
C LEU A 37 8.18 -16.24 -5.22
N PHE A 38 8.33 -15.43 -4.17
CA PHE A 38 8.30 -13.97 -4.26
C PHE A 38 9.40 -13.45 -5.21
N ASN A 39 10.64 -13.92 -5.06
CA ASN A 39 11.73 -13.51 -5.91
C ASN A 39 11.53 -13.92 -7.38
N ARG A 40 10.93 -15.10 -7.63
CA ARG A 40 10.57 -15.54 -8.98
C ARG A 40 9.50 -14.64 -9.59
N GLN A 41 8.43 -14.36 -8.83
CA GLN A 41 7.37 -13.46 -9.26
C GLN A 41 7.88 -12.04 -9.51
N LYS A 42 8.72 -11.53 -8.62
CA LYS A 42 9.33 -10.21 -8.75
C LYS A 42 10.14 -10.08 -10.06
N ARG A 43 10.99 -11.08 -10.37
CA ARG A 43 11.77 -11.08 -11.62
C ARG A 43 10.85 -11.10 -12.85
N TYR A 44 9.80 -11.93 -12.83
CA TYR A 44 8.81 -11.99 -13.91
C TYR A 44 8.10 -10.65 -14.08
N GLN A 45 7.68 -10.01 -13.00
CA GLN A 45 7.03 -8.70 -13.06
C GLN A 45 7.96 -7.61 -13.58
N ILE A 46 9.23 -7.61 -13.19
CA ILE A 46 10.23 -6.65 -13.69
C ILE A 46 10.50 -6.84 -15.17
N SER A 47 10.65 -8.09 -15.65
CA SER A 47 10.88 -8.36 -17.08
C SER A 47 9.68 -7.99 -17.97
N ASN A 48 8.46 -7.95 -17.40
CA ASN A 48 7.23 -7.54 -18.07
C ASN A 48 6.73 -6.18 -17.57
N SER A 49 7.62 -5.33 -17.07
CA SER A 49 7.22 -4.04 -16.54
C SER A 49 6.89 -3.05 -17.65
N TRP A 50 5.87 -2.24 -17.41
CA TRP A 50 5.48 -1.12 -18.22
C TRP A 50 5.58 0.16 -17.40
N LYS A 51 6.26 1.17 -17.92
CA LYS A 51 6.41 2.47 -17.27
C LYS A 51 5.51 3.50 -17.95
N PRO A 52 4.62 4.17 -17.18
CA PRO A 52 3.88 5.34 -17.69
C PRO A 52 4.84 6.45 -18.13
N ASN A 53 4.43 7.27 -19.09
CA ASN A 53 5.10 8.51 -19.45
C ASN A 53 4.77 9.66 -18.47
N LEU A 54 4.11 9.38 -17.35
CA LEU A 54 3.80 10.30 -16.27
C LEU A 54 4.66 10.00 -15.04
N LEU A 55 4.98 11.04 -14.26
CA LEU A 55 5.61 10.88 -12.96
C LEU A 55 4.78 9.92 -12.10
N THR A 56 5.37 8.80 -11.73
CA THR A 56 4.71 7.74 -10.97
C THR A 56 5.33 7.59 -9.59
N ILE A 57 4.55 7.89 -8.56
CA ILE A 57 4.94 7.80 -7.15
C ILE A 57 4.20 6.61 -6.54
N VAL A 58 4.95 5.68 -5.99
CA VAL A 58 4.41 4.49 -5.34
C VAL A 58 4.53 4.64 -3.84
N VAL A 59 3.42 4.48 -3.14
CA VAL A 59 3.37 4.41 -1.68
C VAL A 59 3.02 2.98 -1.26
N GLY A 60 3.74 2.44 -0.30
CA GLY A 60 3.46 1.10 0.20
C GLY A 60 4.17 0.81 1.53
N ASN A 61 4.10 -0.42 1.96
CA ASN A 61 4.75 -0.89 3.17
C ASN A 61 5.36 -2.28 2.98
N LEU A 62 6.24 -2.69 3.89
CA LEU A 62 6.88 -4.01 3.86
C LEU A 62 6.16 -5.03 4.73
N THR A 63 5.34 -4.61 5.68
CA THR A 63 4.61 -5.49 6.59
C THR A 63 3.18 -5.70 6.14
N VAL A 64 2.54 -6.79 6.54
CA VAL A 64 1.07 -6.89 6.47
C VAL A 64 0.43 -5.94 7.48
N GLY A 65 -0.79 -5.48 7.18
CA GLY A 65 -1.58 -4.58 8.04
C GLY A 65 -1.46 -3.10 7.69
N GLY A 66 -2.22 -2.28 8.40
CA GLY A 66 -2.29 -0.83 8.19
C GLY A 66 -1.04 -0.10 8.70
N THR A 67 -0.48 0.77 7.88
CA THR A 67 0.70 1.60 8.22
C THR A 67 0.47 3.09 7.92
N GLY A 68 -0.79 3.48 7.65
CA GLY A 68 -1.11 4.88 7.34
C GLY A 68 -0.91 5.29 5.88
N LYS A 69 -1.03 4.36 4.93
CA LYS A 69 -0.88 4.66 3.49
C LYS A 69 -1.95 5.63 2.97
N THR A 70 -3.22 5.40 3.30
CA THR A 70 -4.33 6.24 2.83
C THR A 70 -4.17 7.72 3.20
N PRO A 71 -3.88 8.10 4.45
CA PRO A 71 -3.63 9.49 4.82
C PRO A 71 -2.44 10.13 4.11
N ILE A 72 -1.34 9.42 3.91
CA ILE A 72 -0.18 9.99 3.21
C ILE A 72 -0.47 10.22 1.73
N ILE A 73 -1.21 9.32 1.07
CA ILE A 73 -1.65 9.49 -0.32
C ILE A 73 -2.52 10.72 -0.46
N ILE A 74 -3.50 10.90 0.44
CA ILE A 74 -4.35 12.09 0.45
C ILE A 74 -3.52 13.37 0.67
N TYR A 75 -2.56 13.32 1.58
CA TYR A 75 -1.65 14.44 1.83
C TYR A 75 -0.81 14.78 0.59
N LEU A 76 -0.19 13.77 -0.05
CA LEU A 76 0.61 13.95 -1.25
C LEU A 76 -0.24 14.49 -2.42
N ALA A 77 -1.45 13.97 -2.61
CA ALA A 77 -2.36 14.45 -3.62
C ALA A 77 -2.67 15.94 -3.43
N LYS A 78 -2.98 16.36 -2.19
CA LYS A 78 -3.21 17.77 -1.87
C LYS A 78 -1.96 18.64 -2.03
N LEU A 79 -0.78 18.12 -1.68
CA LEU A 79 0.49 18.82 -1.82
C LEU A 79 0.82 19.04 -3.29
N LEU A 80 0.70 18.01 -4.14
CA LEU A 80 0.94 18.10 -5.58
C LEU A 80 -0.03 19.07 -6.28
N LYS A 81 -1.31 19.06 -5.88
CA LYS A 81 -2.29 20.06 -6.37
C LYS A 81 -1.89 21.48 -6.03
N LYS A 82 -1.38 21.73 -4.82
CA LYS A 82 -0.88 23.07 -4.44
C LYS A 82 0.31 23.52 -5.27
N GLN A 83 1.06 22.59 -5.85
CA GLN A 83 2.17 22.87 -6.77
C GLN A 83 1.72 22.97 -8.25
N GLY A 84 0.41 23.02 -8.51
CA GLY A 84 -0.14 23.12 -9.87
C GLY A 84 -0.16 21.81 -10.65
N LEU A 85 0.15 20.67 -10.02
CA LEU A 85 0.09 19.37 -10.65
C LEU A 85 -1.33 18.77 -10.53
N LYS A 86 -1.63 17.83 -11.43
CA LYS A 86 -2.92 17.14 -11.50
C LYS A 86 -2.73 15.64 -11.12
N PRO A 87 -2.65 15.29 -9.83
CA PRO A 87 -2.47 13.91 -9.43
C PRO A 87 -3.73 13.09 -9.67
N GLY A 88 -3.53 11.85 -10.13
CA GLY A 88 -4.53 10.79 -10.13
C GLY A 88 -4.06 9.64 -9.25
N ILE A 89 -4.98 8.97 -8.59
CA ILE A 89 -4.69 7.87 -7.65
C ILE A 89 -5.09 6.56 -8.27
N ILE A 90 -4.25 5.56 -8.17
CA ILE A 90 -4.59 4.17 -8.50
C ILE A 90 -4.48 3.28 -7.27
N SER A 91 -5.50 2.47 -7.02
CA SER A 91 -5.55 1.53 -5.90
C SER A 91 -6.01 0.15 -6.35
N ARG A 92 -5.82 -0.87 -5.51
CA ARG A 92 -6.27 -2.23 -5.79
C ARG A 92 -7.80 -2.36 -5.73
N GLY A 93 -8.44 -1.52 -4.91
CA GLY A 93 -9.83 -1.72 -4.54
C GLY A 93 -9.98 -2.93 -3.59
N TYR A 94 -9.21 -2.96 -2.51
CA TYR A 94 -9.32 -4.04 -1.52
C TYR A 94 -10.74 -4.09 -0.96
N LEU A 95 -11.34 -5.30 -0.92
CA LEU A 95 -12.74 -5.56 -0.57
C LEU A 95 -13.78 -4.90 -1.50
N SER A 96 -13.38 -4.31 -2.61
CA SER A 96 -14.28 -3.84 -3.66
C SER A 96 -15.08 -5.01 -4.25
N LYS A 97 -16.37 -4.80 -4.44
CA LYS A 97 -17.30 -5.76 -5.08
C LYS A 97 -17.68 -5.33 -6.49
N SER A 98 -16.92 -4.45 -7.12
CA SER A 98 -17.17 -4.05 -8.49
C SER A 98 -17.16 -5.26 -9.43
N LYS A 99 -18.09 -5.26 -10.40
CA LYS A 99 -18.18 -6.28 -11.45
C LYS A 99 -17.24 -6.00 -12.61
N THR A 100 -16.77 -4.75 -12.74
CA THR A 100 -15.94 -4.29 -13.85
C THR A 100 -14.69 -3.58 -13.34
N TYR A 101 -13.55 -3.93 -13.94
CA TYR A 101 -12.27 -3.27 -13.67
C TYR A 101 -11.53 -2.98 -14.98
N PRO A 102 -10.78 -1.88 -15.07
CA PRO A 102 -10.62 -0.81 -14.07
C PRO A 102 -11.89 0.00 -13.86
N LEU A 103 -12.12 0.52 -12.65
CA LEU A 103 -13.23 1.40 -12.33
C LEU A 103 -12.73 2.79 -11.93
N LEU A 104 -13.10 3.81 -12.68
CA LEU A 104 -12.90 5.21 -12.31
C LEU A 104 -14.05 5.63 -11.37
N LEU A 105 -13.71 6.03 -10.15
CA LEU A 105 -14.69 6.43 -9.14
C LEU A 105 -15.32 7.78 -9.48
N ASN A 106 -16.60 7.90 -9.18
CA ASN A 106 -17.37 9.14 -9.24
C ASN A 106 -18.20 9.32 -7.96
N SER A 107 -18.96 10.40 -7.86
CA SER A 107 -19.79 10.72 -6.69
C SER A 107 -20.92 9.71 -6.43
N GLU A 108 -21.31 8.94 -7.45
CA GLU A 108 -22.42 7.99 -7.39
C GLU A 108 -21.91 6.56 -7.14
N THR A 109 -20.59 6.33 -7.21
CA THR A 109 -20.01 5.00 -7.01
C THR A 109 -20.27 4.50 -5.59
N PRO A 110 -21.00 3.38 -5.42
CA PRO A 110 -21.28 2.82 -4.10
C PRO A 110 -19.99 2.42 -3.36
N ILE A 111 -20.00 2.54 -2.04
CA ILE A 111 -18.83 2.23 -1.20
C ILE A 111 -18.44 0.74 -1.30
N ASP A 112 -19.41 -0.15 -1.44
CA ASP A 112 -19.15 -1.58 -1.61
C ASP A 112 -18.54 -1.92 -2.97
N GLU A 113 -18.79 -1.11 -4.01
CA GLU A 113 -18.10 -1.23 -5.30
C GLU A 113 -16.71 -0.62 -5.31
N SER A 114 -16.49 0.47 -4.59
CA SER A 114 -15.17 1.13 -4.52
C SER A 114 -14.25 0.49 -3.50
N GLY A 115 -14.79 0.01 -2.38
CA GLY A 115 -14.08 -0.27 -1.15
C GLY A 115 -13.86 0.99 -0.31
N ASP A 116 -13.71 0.82 1.01
CA ASP A 116 -13.64 1.93 1.97
C ASP A 116 -12.44 2.87 1.72
N GLU A 117 -11.23 2.30 1.54
CA GLU A 117 -10.01 3.10 1.38
C GLU A 117 -10.03 3.95 0.09
N PRO A 118 -10.39 3.43 -1.10
CA PRO A 118 -10.51 4.24 -2.30
C PRO A 118 -11.60 5.31 -2.21
N ALA A 119 -12.74 5.01 -1.58
CA ALA A 119 -13.79 5.99 -1.34
C ALA A 119 -13.31 7.16 -0.48
N ILE A 120 -12.58 6.87 0.61
CA ILE A 120 -11.95 7.88 1.47
C ILE A 120 -10.92 8.71 0.69
N MET A 121 -10.09 8.07 -0.13
CA MET A 121 -9.11 8.77 -0.98
C MET A 121 -9.81 9.70 -1.97
N PHE A 122 -10.84 9.24 -2.68
CA PHE A 122 -11.62 10.05 -3.62
C PHE A 122 -12.23 11.27 -2.95
N LYS A 123 -12.98 11.06 -1.86
CA LYS A 123 -13.68 12.13 -1.12
C LYS A 123 -12.71 13.19 -0.57
N ASN A 124 -11.56 12.76 -0.02
CA ASN A 124 -10.68 13.66 0.72
C ASN A 124 -9.55 14.27 -0.13
N SER A 125 -9.13 13.64 -1.22
CA SER A 125 -8.13 14.21 -2.12
C SER A 125 -8.75 15.11 -3.18
N GLN A 126 -10.03 14.86 -3.54
CA GLN A 126 -10.68 15.48 -4.70
C GLN A 126 -9.86 15.31 -5.99
N CYS A 127 -9.28 14.14 -6.15
CA CYS A 127 -8.53 13.73 -7.34
C CYS A 127 -9.25 12.54 -7.99
N PRO A 128 -9.06 12.31 -9.28
CA PRO A 128 -9.46 11.06 -9.92
C PRO A 128 -8.89 9.86 -9.17
N VAL A 129 -9.70 8.83 -8.93
CA VAL A 129 -9.29 7.57 -8.33
C VAL A 129 -9.74 6.43 -9.20
N VAL A 130 -8.81 5.59 -9.63
CA VAL A 130 -9.09 4.37 -10.39
C VAL A 130 -8.73 3.16 -9.54
N ILE A 131 -9.66 2.22 -9.44
CA ILE A 131 -9.41 0.95 -8.78
C ILE A 131 -9.28 -0.19 -9.78
N GLY A 132 -8.41 -1.13 -9.48
CA GLY A 132 -8.25 -2.34 -10.28
C GLY A 132 -7.13 -3.26 -9.77
N PRO A 133 -7.32 -4.59 -9.86
CA PRO A 133 -6.31 -5.56 -9.46
C PRO A 133 -5.03 -5.47 -10.31
N ASN A 134 -5.18 -5.12 -11.60
CA ASN A 134 -4.07 -4.87 -12.52
C ASN A 134 -3.70 -3.39 -12.53
N ARG A 135 -2.55 -3.05 -11.93
CA ARG A 135 -2.06 -1.67 -11.80
C ARG A 135 -1.73 -1.01 -13.13
N ILE A 136 -1.27 -1.77 -14.13
CA ILE A 136 -0.97 -1.25 -15.48
C ILE A 136 -2.28 -0.82 -16.14
N GLN A 137 -3.31 -1.67 -16.10
CA GLN A 137 -4.62 -1.32 -16.67
C GLN A 137 -5.25 -0.14 -15.94
N ALA A 138 -5.15 -0.08 -14.60
CA ALA A 138 -5.65 1.05 -13.83
C ALA A 138 -4.92 2.36 -14.19
N ALA A 139 -3.59 2.32 -14.37
CA ALA A 139 -2.82 3.49 -14.78
C ALA A 139 -3.17 3.94 -16.21
N LYS A 140 -3.31 3.01 -17.16
CA LYS A 140 -3.74 3.34 -18.54
C LYS A 140 -5.14 3.97 -18.53
N HIS A 141 -6.07 3.36 -17.81
CA HIS A 141 -7.44 3.88 -17.72
C HIS A 141 -7.50 5.28 -17.09
N LEU A 142 -6.67 5.55 -16.07
CA LEU A 142 -6.52 6.88 -15.48
C LEU A 142 -6.03 7.90 -16.52
N MET A 143 -4.98 7.55 -17.27
CA MET A 143 -4.38 8.44 -18.27
C MET A 143 -5.31 8.74 -19.44
N GLU A 144 -6.12 7.77 -19.85
CA GLU A 144 -7.05 7.88 -20.98
C GLU A 144 -8.32 8.66 -20.63
N ASN A 145 -8.76 8.61 -19.36
CA ASN A 145 -10.06 9.15 -18.96
C ASN A 145 -9.97 10.38 -18.05
N THR A 146 -8.75 10.87 -17.77
CA THR A 146 -8.53 12.05 -16.92
C THR A 146 -7.40 12.90 -17.45
N ASP A 147 -7.32 14.15 -16.97
CA ASP A 147 -6.24 15.08 -17.25
C ASP A 147 -5.07 14.98 -16.24
N SER A 148 -4.96 13.86 -15.53
CA SER A 148 -3.90 13.62 -14.57
C SER A 148 -2.52 13.62 -15.22
N ASN A 149 -1.55 14.31 -14.59
CA ASN A 149 -0.16 14.35 -15.03
C ASN A 149 0.83 13.76 -14.03
N VAL A 150 0.32 13.25 -12.89
CA VAL A 150 1.08 12.49 -11.90
C VAL A 150 0.22 11.31 -11.43
N ILE A 151 0.83 10.14 -11.27
CA ILE A 151 0.19 8.94 -10.74
C ILE A 151 0.66 8.69 -9.31
N LEU A 152 -0.28 8.59 -8.38
CA LEU A 152 -0.05 8.08 -7.02
C LEU A 152 -0.58 6.66 -6.92
N SER A 153 0.30 5.68 -6.70
CA SER A 153 -0.09 4.28 -6.56
C SER A 153 -0.15 3.86 -5.10
N ASP A 154 -1.34 3.47 -4.65
CA ASP A 154 -1.58 2.94 -3.32
C ASP A 154 -1.22 1.46 -3.22
N ASP A 155 -0.55 1.09 -2.12
CA ASP A 155 -0.03 -0.26 -1.81
C ASP A 155 0.70 -0.91 -2.99
N GLY A 156 1.54 -0.12 -3.66
CA GLY A 156 2.15 -0.48 -4.94
C GLY A 156 3.56 -1.04 -4.85
N LEU A 157 4.23 -1.08 -3.69
CA LEU A 157 5.65 -1.46 -3.59
C LEU A 157 5.92 -2.86 -4.15
N GLN A 158 5.01 -3.83 -3.96
CA GLN A 158 5.12 -5.18 -4.47
C GLN A 158 4.59 -5.37 -5.90
N HIS A 159 4.08 -4.32 -6.54
CA HIS A 159 3.59 -4.35 -7.92
C HIS A 159 4.69 -3.91 -8.91
N PHE A 160 5.74 -4.74 -9.06
CA PHE A 160 6.93 -4.42 -9.85
C PHE A 160 6.68 -4.31 -11.36
N SER A 161 5.54 -4.78 -11.84
CA SER A 161 5.12 -4.61 -13.24
C SER A 161 4.78 -3.18 -13.60
N LEU A 162 4.42 -2.33 -12.63
CA LEU A 162 4.24 -0.90 -12.84
C LEU A 162 5.57 -0.19 -12.62
N GLY A 163 6.13 0.38 -13.69
CA GLY A 163 7.31 1.24 -13.62
C GLY A 163 7.02 2.50 -12.80
N ARG A 164 8.00 2.97 -12.06
CA ARG A 164 7.86 4.07 -11.09
C ARG A 164 9.10 4.93 -11.06
N ASP A 165 8.94 6.16 -10.62
CA ASP A 165 10.01 7.13 -10.47
C ASP A 165 10.39 7.33 -9.00
N ILE A 166 9.40 7.27 -8.08
CA ILE A 166 9.60 7.50 -6.66
C ILE A 166 8.90 6.40 -5.85
N GLU A 167 9.60 5.86 -4.87
CA GLU A 167 9.09 4.89 -3.92
C GLU A 167 9.09 5.46 -2.50
N ILE A 168 7.92 5.45 -1.87
CA ILE A 168 7.72 5.89 -0.49
C ILE A 168 7.32 4.70 0.37
N LEU A 169 8.17 4.37 1.33
CA LEU A 169 7.94 3.31 2.30
C LEU A 169 7.32 3.89 3.57
N MET A 170 6.11 3.41 3.89
CA MET A 170 5.43 3.69 5.15
C MET A 170 5.77 2.63 6.18
N ILE A 171 6.10 3.06 7.39
CA ILE A 171 6.44 2.20 8.52
C ILE A 171 5.61 2.63 9.74
N ASP A 172 4.93 1.70 10.38
CA ASP A 172 4.31 1.96 11.67
C ASP A 172 5.42 2.02 12.74
N GLY A 173 5.64 3.20 13.32
CA GLY A 173 6.71 3.42 14.30
C GLY A 173 6.51 2.70 15.64
N ASN A 174 5.26 2.29 15.97
CA ASN A 174 4.97 1.46 17.15
C ASN A 174 5.23 -0.02 16.88
N ARG A 175 4.68 -0.53 15.79
CA ARG A 175 4.76 -1.96 15.41
C ARG A 175 6.11 -2.31 14.78
N LYS A 176 6.76 -1.33 14.14
CA LYS A 176 8.04 -1.49 13.41
C LYS A 176 7.94 -2.63 12.38
N PHE A 177 8.87 -3.57 12.44
CA PHE A 177 8.92 -4.76 11.57
C PHE A 177 8.62 -6.06 12.34
N GLY A 178 8.06 -5.97 13.55
CA GLY A 178 7.80 -7.12 14.41
C GLY A 178 9.08 -7.93 14.65
N ASN A 179 9.00 -9.25 14.47
CA ASN A 179 10.14 -10.17 14.61
C ASN A 179 11.12 -10.15 13.40
N GLU A 180 10.92 -9.25 12.43
CA GLU A 180 11.76 -9.04 11.23
C GLU A 180 11.84 -10.24 10.27
N LEU A 181 11.01 -11.27 10.44
CA LEU A 181 10.95 -12.43 9.57
C LEU A 181 9.98 -12.20 8.40
N LEU A 182 10.21 -12.94 7.30
CA LEU A 182 9.30 -12.96 6.17
C LEU A 182 8.06 -13.80 6.48
N LEU A 183 6.97 -13.55 5.74
CA LEU A 183 5.78 -14.40 5.77
C LEU A 183 6.12 -15.87 5.51
N PRO A 184 5.47 -16.83 6.20
CA PRO A 184 4.50 -16.64 7.27
C PRO A 184 5.11 -16.57 8.68
N ALA A 185 6.44 -16.72 8.85
CA ALA A 185 7.08 -16.68 10.16
C ALA A 185 7.11 -15.28 10.79
N GLY A 186 6.93 -14.23 10.00
CA GLY A 186 6.87 -12.84 10.44
C GLY A 186 6.02 -11.98 9.51
N PRO A 187 5.89 -10.68 9.82
CA PRO A 187 4.98 -9.79 9.11
C PRO A 187 5.52 -9.29 7.76
N LEU A 188 6.78 -9.58 7.42
CA LEU A 188 7.42 -8.96 6.26
C LEU A 188 7.01 -9.63 4.94
N ARG A 189 6.53 -8.79 3.99
CA ARG A 189 6.29 -9.15 2.58
C ARG A 189 7.59 -9.18 1.77
N GLU A 190 8.54 -8.28 2.11
CA GLU A 190 9.86 -8.17 1.50
C GLU A 190 10.96 -8.10 2.59
N PRO A 191 12.20 -8.49 2.29
CA PRO A 191 13.29 -8.37 3.25
C PRO A 191 13.50 -6.92 3.71
N LYS A 192 13.90 -6.72 4.96
CA LYS A 192 14.21 -5.41 5.56
C LYS A 192 15.26 -4.61 4.75
N SER A 193 16.14 -5.30 4.00
CA SER A 193 17.11 -4.65 3.12
C SER A 193 16.46 -3.75 2.05
N ARG A 194 15.17 -3.93 1.76
CA ARG A 194 14.39 -3.11 0.84
C ARG A 194 14.38 -1.62 1.23
N ILE A 195 14.52 -1.31 2.51
CA ILE A 195 14.62 0.06 3.03
C ILE A 195 15.74 0.86 2.34
N LYS A 196 16.83 0.18 1.98
CA LYS A 196 18.00 0.83 1.37
C LYS A 196 17.80 1.21 -0.10
N THR A 197 16.73 0.76 -0.72
CA THR A 197 16.46 0.93 -2.15
C THR A 197 15.22 1.78 -2.45
N VAL A 198 14.48 2.21 -1.44
CA VAL A 198 13.40 3.18 -1.57
C VAL A 198 13.92 4.61 -1.42
N ASP A 199 13.25 5.56 -2.07
CA ASP A 199 13.67 6.97 -2.04
C ASP A 199 13.35 7.65 -0.72
N PHE A 200 12.16 7.34 -0.15
CA PHE A 200 11.70 7.94 1.09
C PHE A 200 11.19 6.90 2.08
N THR A 201 11.51 7.11 3.36
CA THR A 201 10.99 6.33 4.47
C THR A 201 10.27 7.25 5.44
N ILE A 202 9.00 6.95 5.73
CA ILE A 202 8.13 7.76 6.59
C ILE A 202 7.59 6.86 7.71
N SER A 203 7.78 7.27 8.96
CA SER A 203 7.13 6.60 10.09
C SER A 203 5.81 7.26 10.44
N SER A 204 4.78 6.45 10.69
CA SER A 204 3.51 6.88 11.27
C SER A 204 3.46 6.52 12.77
N ASN A 205 2.54 7.12 13.50
CA ASN A 205 2.26 6.90 14.93
C ASN A 205 3.40 7.29 15.88
N ARG A 206 4.63 6.86 15.63
CA ARG A 206 5.80 7.15 16.45
C ARG A 206 7.03 7.35 15.57
N LYS A 207 7.85 8.34 15.95
CA LYS A 207 9.13 8.60 15.28
C LYS A 207 10.10 7.43 15.45
N TRP A 208 10.75 7.03 14.34
CA TRP A 208 11.80 6.01 14.35
C TRP A 208 13.03 6.50 13.55
N PRO A 209 13.84 7.41 14.14
CA PRO A 209 14.90 8.14 13.41
C PRO A 209 15.98 7.26 12.79
N SER A 210 16.27 6.09 13.39
CA SER A 210 17.28 5.16 12.85
C SER A 210 16.88 4.47 11.53
N VAL A 211 15.60 4.57 11.14
CA VAL A 211 15.07 3.89 9.93
C VAL A 211 14.26 4.84 9.05
N ALA A 212 13.39 5.65 9.64
CA ALA A 212 12.53 6.56 8.92
C ALA A 212 13.06 7.99 8.96
N LYS A 213 13.30 8.57 7.78
CA LYS A 213 13.81 9.93 7.61
C LYS A 213 12.78 10.98 8.01
N TYR A 214 11.50 10.67 7.79
CA TYR A 214 10.37 11.58 8.02
C TYR A 214 9.38 10.95 9.00
N GLU A 215 8.61 11.80 9.68
CA GLU A 215 7.52 11.39 10.57
C GLU A 215 6.22 11.99 10.10
N MET A 216 5.18 11.17 10.02
CA MET A 216 3.82 11.60 9.80
C MET A 216 3.05 11.57 11.12
N LYS A 217 2.54 12.74 11.53
CA LYS A 217 1.69 12.86 12.72
C LYS A 217 0.24 13.03 12.30
N TYR A 218 -0.61 12.17 12.82
CA TYR A 218 -2.05 12.36 12.72
C TYR A 218 -2.48 13.45 13.69
N ARG A 219 -3.18 14.47 13.15
CA ARG A 219 -3.93 15.40 14.00
C ARG A 219 -5.40 15.05 13.83
N PRO A 220 -6.07 14.50 14.86
CA PRO A 220 -7.50 14.26 14.75
C PRO A 220 -8.20 15.60 14.51
N PHE A 221 -9.00 15.66 13.45
CA PHE A 221 -9.95 16.77 13.28
C PHE A 221 -11.01 16.67 14.37
N LYS A 222 -11.50 17.85 14.83
CA LYS A 222 -12.62 17.89 15.77
C LYS A 222 -13.79 17.09 15.20
N TRP A 223 -14.36 16.23 16.03
CA TRP A 223 -15.66 15.64 15.74
C TRP A 223 -16.66 16.80 15.57
N VAL A 224 -17.28 16.90 14.41
CA VAL A 224 -18.43 17.77 14.19
C VAL A 224 -19.61 16.88 14.50
N HIS A 225 -20.30 17.20 15.60
CA HIS A 225 -21.58 16.58 15.95
C HIS A 225 -22.66 17.02 14.96
#